data_2d35d4142b55859d3580238f3f532d5e
#
_entry.id   2d35d4142b55859d3580238f3f532d5e
#
_cell.length_a   1.000
_cell.length_b   1.000
_cell.length_c   1.000
_cell.angle_alpha   90.00
_cell.angle_beta   90.00
_cell.angle_gamma   90.00
#
_symmetry.space_group_name_H-M   'P 1'
#
loop_
_entity.id
_entity.type
_entity.pdbx_description
1 polymer ?
#
loop_
_entity_poly.entity_id
_entity_poly.type
_entity_poly.pdbx_seq_one_letter_code
_entity_poly.pdbx_strand_id
1 'polypeptide(L)'
;MNSKDYKTYRNVLEIKTLPIKEAINIKTLEDVKNNPLFKDFDFREEDLEHVFAPKDYINNYDFYRATSTYETSVNIADIKGTMHPGYQNRSWLLMLMGLSRSKHSCNIEATINAIHNLKGSKISLAKYGCYYFIEGDGNHRVCQARFLRLEKVPCVVNEYVLDETLLSLYHQLVSIDGVDIPDTFSHNCYIGQSLRIQYLGL
;
A
#
# COMPACT_ATOMS: atom_id res chain seq x y z
N MET A 1 17.60 -11.05 11.49
CA MET A 1 16.42 -11.92 11.60
C MET A 1 16.83 -13.19 12.32
N ASN A 2 16.10 -13.63 13.35
CA ASN A 2 16.41 -14.84 14.12
C ASN A 2 16.06 -16.08 13.26
N SER A 3 16.85 -17.15 13.35
CA SER A 3 16.63 -18.39 12.57
C SER A 3 15.24 -19.02 12.82
N LYS A 4 14.69 -18.81 14.02
CA LYS A 4 13.35 -19.30 14.40
C LYS A 4 12.25 -18.53 13.66
N ASP A 5 12.37 -17.21 13.57
CA ASP A 5 11.42 -16.35 12.86
C ASP A 5 11.42 -16.69 11.36
N TYR A 6 12.60 -16.89 10.80
CA TYR A 6 12.77 -17.28 9.40
C TYR A 6 12.05 -18.60 9.08
N LYS A 7 12.15 -19.61 9.95
CA LYS A 7 11.50 -20.91 9.77
C LYS A 7 9.97 -20.79 9.82
N THR A 8 9.45 -19.95 10.71
CA THR A 8 8.00 -19.72 10.85
C THR A 8 7.42 -19.05 9.60
N TYR A 9 8.07 -17.98 9.11
CA TYR A 9 7.61 -17.29 7.90
C TYR A 9 7.81 -18.12 6.63
N ARG A 10 8.82 -18.97 6.58
CA ARG A 10 8.97 -19.96 5.51
C ARG A 10 7.70 -20.81 5.36
N ASN A 11 7.19 -21.32 6.45
CA ASN A 11 5.99 -22.14 6.44
C ASN A 11 4.75 -21.35 5.99
N VAL A 12 4.61 -20.07 6.37
CA VAL A 12 3.52 -19.20 5.89
C VAL A 12 3.55 -19.05 4.37
N LEU A 13 4.73 -18.85 3.78
CA LEU A 13 4.88 -18.70 2.33
C LEU A 13 4.73 -20.02 1.55
N GLU A 14 4.96 -21.14 2.20
CA GLU A 14 4.78 -22.48 1.62
C GLU A 14 3.32 -22.96 1.70
N ILE A 15 2.45 -22.30 2.47
CA ILE A 15 1.03 -22.66 2.56
C ILE A 15 0.36 -22.41 1.22
N LYS A 16 -0.39 -23.40 0.76
CA LYS A 16 -1.37 -23.20 -0.30
C LYS A 16 -2.39 -22.19 0.19
N THR A 17 -2.46 -21.07 -0.49
CA THR A 17 -3.34 -19.97 -0.13
C THR A 17 -4.77 -20.46 0.07
N LEU A 18 -5.39 -19.97 1.14
CA LEU A 18 -6.78 -20.26 1.42
C LEU A 18 -7.68 -19.74 0.29
N PRO A 19 -8.76 -20.44 -0.04
CA PRO A 19 -9.80 -19.87 -0.85
C PRO A 19 -10.23 -18.51 -0.30
N ILE A 20 -10.47 -17.52 -1.17
CA ILE A 20 -10.81 -16.15 -0.76
C ILE A 20 -11.97 -16.12 0.24
N LYS A 21 -12.96 -17.02 0.09
CA LYS A 21 -14.12 -17.12 1.01
C LYS A 21 -13.71 -17.49 2.44
N GLU A 22 -12.71 -18.35 2.60
CA GLU A 22 -12.21 -18.77 3.91
C GLU A 22 -11.31 -17.69 4.52
N ALA A 23 -10.49 -17.03 3.69
CA ALA A 23 -9.64 -15.93 4.14
C ALA A 23 -10.45 -14.73 4.66
N ILE A 24 -11.61 -14.42 4.08
CA ILE A 24 -12.49 -13.32 4.50
C ILE A 24 -13.03 -13.51 5.93
N ASN A 25 -13.16 -14.72 6.39
CA ASN A 25 -13.65 -15.02 7.74
C ASN A 25 -12.60 -14.83 8.84
N ILE A 26 -11.33 -14.66 8.48
CA ILE A 26 -10.24 -14.44 9.43
C ILE A 26 -10.15 -12.94 9.73
N LYS A 27 -10.63 -12.55 10.92
CA LYS A 27 -10.68 -11.14 11.35
C LYS A 27 -9.78 -10.82 12.53
N THR A 28 -9.42 -11.84 13.30
CA THR A 28 -8.63 -11.70 14.53
C THR A 28 -7.46 -12.68 14.54
N LEU A 29 -6.47 -12.44 15.40
CA LEU A 29 -5.41 -13.41 15.63
C LEU A 29 -5.95 -14.72 16.22
N GLU A 30 -7.03 -14.66 16.97
CA GLU A 30 -7.65 -15.85 17.53
C GLU A 30 -8.28 -16.72 16.43
N ASP A 31 -8.92 -16.12 15.44
CA ASP A 31 -9.40 -16.84 14.24
C ASP A 31 -8.28 -17.59 13.56
N VAL A 32 -7.08 -16.98 13.47
CA VAL A 32 -5.90 -17.62 12.89
C VAL A 32 -5.40 -18.76 13.77
N LYS A 33 -5.25 -18.54 15.07
CA LYS A 33 -4.76 -19.54 16.03
C LYS A 33 -5.69 -20.74 16.12
N ASN A 34 -7.00 -20.53 16.04
CA ASN A 34 -8.01 -21.57 16.08
C ASN A 34 -8.16 -22.33 14.76
N ASN A 35 -7.59 -21.81 13.66
CA ASN A 35 -7.64 -22.49 12.38
C ASN A 35 -6.55 -23.58 12.31
N PRO A 36 -6.89 -24.86 12.10
CA PRO A 36 -5.92 -25.96 12.06
C PRO A 36 -4.78 -25.77 11.05
N LEU A 37 -4.99 -24.99 9.99
CA LEU A 37 -3.98 -24.69 8.98
C LEU A 37 -2.85 -23.80 9.51
N PHE A 38 -3.09 -23.05 10.60
CA PHE A 38 -2.17 -22.05 11.12
C PHE A 38 -1.67 -22.33 12.55
N LYS A 39 -2.04 -23.47 13.12
CA LYS A 39 -1.72 -23.84 14.51
C LYS A 39 -0.23 -23.75 14.88
N ASP A 40 0.65 -23.90 13.89
CA ASP A 40 2.10 -23.91 14.07
C ASP A 40 2.75 -22.54 13.78
N PHE A 41 1.96 -21.48 13.54
CA PHE A 41 2.44 -20.15 13.18
C PHE A 41 2.34 -19.17 14.33
N ASP A 42 3.34 -18.30 14.41
CA ASP A 42 3.39 -17.19 15.37
C ASP A 42 3.06 -15.87 14.65
N PHE A 43 1.77 -15.59 14.52
CA PHE A 43 1.28 -14.33 13.99
C PHE A 43 1.23 -13.26 15.08
N ARG A 44 1.44 -11.99 14.70
CA ARG A 44 1.47 -10.83 15.59
C ARG A 44 0.27 -9.93 15.33
N GLU A 45 -0.10 -9.10 16.33
CA GLU A 45 -1.18 -8.12 16.20
C GLU A 45 -0.98 -7.16 15.02
N GLU A 46 0.26 -6.76 14.75
CA GLU A 46 0.62 -5.90 13.62
C GLU A 46 0.27 -6.53 12.24
N ASP A 47 0.05 -7.83 12.17
CA ASP A 47 -0.34 -8.52 10.95
C ASP A 47 -1.82 -8.29 10.61
N LEU A 48 -2.61 -7.80 11.59
CA LEU A 48 -4.01 -7.43 11.43
C LEU A 48 -4.21 -5.95 11.05
N GLU A 49 -3.13 -5.16 10.99
CA GLU A 49 -3.22 -3.77 10.55
C GLU A 49 -3.82 -3.66 9.15
N HIS A 50 -4.60 -2.62 8.95
CA HIS A 50 -5.24 -2.35 7.68
C HIS A 50 -4.24 -1.93 6.60
N VAL A 51 -4.53 -2.36 5.37
CA VAL A 51 -3.90 -1.87 4.14
C VAL A 51 -4.72 -0.66 3.69
N PHE A 52 -4.24 0.55 4.00
CA PHE A 52 -4.97 1.79 3.74
C PHE A 52 -4.95 2.18 2.26
N ALA A 53 -6.01 2.86 1.82
CA ALA A 53 -5.94 3.69 0.63
C ALA A 53 -5.33 5.06 1.01
N PRO A 54 -4.53 5.71 0.13
CA PRO A 54 -3.98 7.02 0.45
C PRO A 54 -5.05 8.04 0.83
N LYS A 55 -6.15 8.08 0.11
CA LYS A 55 -7.27 9.02 0.34
C LYS A 55 -7.92 8.87 1.73
N ASP A 56 -7.86 7.67 2.32
CA ASP A 56 -8.45 7.40 3.64
C ASP A 56 -7.46 7.71 4.78
N TYR A 57 -6.20 8.02 4.43
CA TYR A 57 -5.11 8.21 5.38
C TYR A 57 -4.48 9.60 5.29
N ILE A 58 -4.45 10.19 4.09
CA ILE A 58 -3.81 11.47 3.82
C ILE A 58 -4.88 12.56 3.68
N ASN A 59 -4.84 13.56 4.56
CA ASN A 59 -5.69 14.73 4.45
C ASN A 59 -5.37 15.52 3.17
N ASN A 60 -6.42 16.02 2.53
CA ASN A 60 -6.28 16.80 1.30
C ASN A 60 -5.57 16.06 0.16
N TYR A 61 -5.72 14.73 0.11
CA TYR A 61 -5.05 13.84 -0.83
C TYR A 61 -5.11 14.31 -2.29
N ASP A 62 -6.27 14.83 -2.73
CA ASP A 62 -6.51 15.27 -4.10
C ASP A 62 -5.67 16.49 -4.52
N PHE A 63 -5.10 17.21 -3.56
CA PHE A 63 -4.28 18.42 -3.78
C PHE A 63 -2.78 18.13 -3.79
N TYR A 64 -2.37 16.85 -3.71
CA TYR A 64 -0.97 16.49 -3.85
C TYR A 64 -0.56 16.37 -5.31
N ARG A 65 0.68 16.76 -5.61
CA ARG A 65 1.28 16.72 -6.95
C ARG A 65 2.60 15.98 -6.92
N ALA A 66 2.83 15.16 -7.94
CA ALA A 66 4.12 14.49 -8.12
C ALA A 66 5.21 15.54 -8.38
N THR A 67 6.34 15.42 -7.68
CA THR A 67 7.45 16.38 -7.76
C THR A 67 8.74 15.73 -8.16
N SER A 68 9.05 14.56 -7.62
CA SER A 68 10.32 13.88 -7.87
C SER A 68 10.15 12.35 -7.89
N THR A 69 11.08 11.69 -8.54
CA THR A 69 11.20 10.24 -8.56
C THR A 69 12.65 9.85 -8.28
N TYR A 70 12.87 8.94 -7.32
CA TYR A 70 14.21 8.50 -6.94
C TYR A 70 14.22 7.06 -6.44
N GLU A 71 15.40 6.44 -6.44
CA GLU A 71 15.62 5.10 -5.91
C GLU A 71 16.15 5.17 -4.49
N THR A 72 15.61 4.34 -3.60
CA THR A 72 16.03 4.26 -2.20
C THR A 72 15.61 2.93 -1.59
N SER A 73 15.87 2.78 -0.28
CA SER A 73 15.30 1.71 0.54
C SER A 73 14.39 2.32 1.60
N VAL A 74 13.15 1.81 1.71
CA VAL A 74 12.13 2.31 2.63
C VAL A 74 11.86 1.26 3.70
N ASN A 75 11.70 1.71 4.96
CA ASN A 75 11.28 0.82 6.05
C ASN A 75 9.88 0.28 5.78
N ILE A 76 9.68 -1.01 6.00
CA ILE A 76 8.37 -1.64 5.78
C ILE A 76 7.30 -1.07 6.72
N ALA A 77 7.68 -0.66 7.93
CA ALA A 77 6.78 -0.04 8.89
C ALA A 77 6.20 1.30 8.41
N ASP A 78 6.90 2.01 7.52
CA ASP A 78 6.45 3.29 6.97
C ASP A 78 5.47 3.12 5.79
N ILE A 79 5.35 1.90 5.25
CA ILE A 79 4.42 1.59 4.16
C ILE A 79 3.04 1.29 4.77
N LYS A 80 2.08 2.20 4.59
CA LYS A 80 0.76 2.15 5.23
C LYS A 80 -0.29 1.42 4.41
N GLY A 81 -0.09 1.31 3.09
CA GLY A 81 -1.08 0.67 2.25
C GLY A 81 -0.75 0.68 0.77
N THR A 82 -1.78 0.76 -0.05
CA THR A 82 -1.65 0.66 -1.51
C THR A 82 -2.65 1.57 -2.24
N MET A 83 -2.24 2.02 -3.41
CA MET A 83 -3.14 2.69 -4.37
C MET A 83 -4.01 1.69 -5.14
N HIS A 84 -3.71 0.38 -5.10
CA HIS A 84 -4.46 -0.63 -5.84
C HIS A 84 -5.77 -1.00 -5.12
N PRO A 85 -6.95 -0.68 -5.70
CA PRO A 85 -8.25 -0.83 -5.02
C PRO A 85 -8.57 -2.27 -4.59
N GLY A 86 -8.04 -3.27 -5.28
CA GLY A 86 -8.27 -4.68 -4.96
C GLY A 86 -7.63 -5.16 -3.66
N TYR A 87 -6.70 -4.38 -3.08
CA TYR A 87 -5.99 -4.73 -1.84
C TYR A 87 -6.34 -3.79 -0.67
N GLN A 88 -7.03 -2.68 -0.93
CA GLN A 88 -7.48 -1.74 0.08
C GLN A 88 -8.55 -2.36 1.00
N ASN A 89 -8.69 -1.82 2.21
CA ASN A 89 -9.69 -2.24 3.19
C ASN A 89 -9.59 -3.72 3.63
N ARG A 90 -8.38 -4.26 3.59
CA ARG A 90 -8.04 -5.59 4.10
C ARG A 90 -6.94 -5.48 5.14
N SER A 91 -6.74 -6.49 5.97
CA SER A 91 -5.52 -6.59 6.75
C SER A 91 -4.36 -7.12 5.88
N TRP A 92 -3.13 -6.85 6.30
CA TRP A 92 -1.95 -7.43 5.66
C TRP A 92 -2.00 -8.97 5.66
N LEU A 93 -2.54 -9.55 6.75
CA LEU A 93 -2.74 -10.99 6.86
C LEU A 93 -3.72 -11.52 5.79
N LEU A 94 -4.86 -10.85 5.60
CA LEU A 94 -5.82 -11.23 4.55
C LEU A 94 -5.22 -11.07 3.15
N MET A 95 -4.38 -10.06 2.96
CA MET A 95 -3.67 -9.86 1.71
C MET A 95 -2.70 -11.02 1.45
N LEU A 96 -1.90 -11.42 2.44
CA LEU A 96 -0.99 -12.58 2.32
C LEU A 96 -1.77 -13.85 1.94
N MET A 97 -2.85 -14.13 2.64
CA MET A 97 -3.68 -15.33 2.41
C MET A 97 -4.39 -15.32 1.05
N GLY A 98 -4.63 -14.14 0.49
CA GLY A 98 -5.22 -13.96 -0.84
C GLY A 98 -4.23 -14.09 -2.00
N LEU A 99 -2.93 -14.22 -1.74
CA LEU A 99 -1.89 -14.26 -2.78
C LEU A 99 -1.80 -15.60 -3.54
N SER A 100 -2.93 -16.25 -3.83
CA SER A 100 -3.03 -17.58 -4.46
C SER A 100 -2.30 -17.73 -5.82
N ARG A 101 -1.82 -16.63 -6.40
CA ARG A 101 -1.22 -16.63 -7.74
C ARG A 101 0.30 -16.62 -7.77
N SER A 102 0.98 -16.41 -6.64
CA SER A 102 2.43 -16.36 -6.68
C SER A 102 3.00 -17.77 -6.64
N LYS A 103 3.22 -18.34 -7.82
CA LYS A 103 4.00 -19.59 -7.99
C LYS A 103 5.41 -19.51 -7.35
N HIS A 104 5.82 -18.32 -6.91
CA HIS A 104 7.11 -18.03 -6.30
C HIS A 104 7.08 -18.07 -4.76
N SER A 105 5.92 -18.25 -4.15
CA SER A 105 5.77 -18.27 -2.68
C SER A 105 6.36 -19.49 -1.99
N CYS A 106 6.75 -20.51 -2.75
CA CYS A 106 7.25 -21.76 -2.17
C CYS A 106 8.75 -21.77 -1.86
N ASN A 107 9.49 -20.73 -2.26
CA ASN A 107 10.93 -20.62 -2.00
C ASN A 107 11.25 -19.23 -1.42
N ILE A 108 11.57 -19.21 -0.13
CA ILE A 108 11.90 -17.97 0.60
C ILE A 108 13.12 -17.26 0.01
N GLU A 109 14.16 -18.03 -0.33
CA GLU A 109 15.37 -17.45 -0.91
C GLU A 109 15.06 -16.80 -2.25
N ALA A 110 14.27 -17.45 -3.11
CA ALA A 110 13.79 -16.87 -4.37
C ALA A 110 12.91 -15.62 -4.11
N THR A 111 12.09 -15.62 -3.06
CA THR A 111 11.26 -14.47 -2.66
C THR A 111 12.13 -13.30 -2.19
N ILE A 112 13.09 -13.55 -1.32
CA ILE A 112 14.05 -12.52 -0.86
C ILE A 112 14.85 -11.97 -2.05
N ASN A 113 15.33 -12.85 -2.92
CA ASN A 113 16.05 -12.44 -4.13
C ASN A 113 15.16 -11.62 -5.07
N ALA A 114 13.87 -11.95 -5.21
CA ALA A 114 12.92 -11.18 -6.00
C ALA A 114 12.62 -9.80 -5.40
N ILE A 115 12.64 -9.67 -4.06
CA ILE A 115 12.46 -8.40 -3.36
C ILE A 115 13.69 -7.50 -3.55
N HIS A 116 14.89 -8.07 -3.45
CA HIS A 116 16.15 -7.32 -3.54
C HIS A 116 16.70 -7.19 -4.97
N ASN A 117 16.26 -8.03 -5.89
CA ASN A 117 16.78 -8.04 -7.25
C ASN A 117 16.05 -7.02 -8.13
N LEU A 118 16.69 -5.88 -8.34
CA LEU A 118 16.18 -4.77 -9.17
C LEU A 118 16.22 -5.02 -10.68
N LYS A 119 16.62 -6.21 -11.15
CA LYS A 119 16.65 -6.54 -12.59
C LYS A 119 15.28 -6.76 -13.21
N GLY A 120 14.22 -6.90 -12.39
CA GLY A 120 12.83 -6.97 -12.82
C GLY A 120 12.08 -5.66 -12.62
N SER A 121 10.74 -5.73 -12.57
CA SER A 121 9.92 -4.59 -12.15
C SER A 121 10.27 -4.18 -10.73
N LYS A 122 10.58 -2.90 -10.51
CA LYS A 122 10.90 -2.37 -9.19
C LYS A 122 9.62 -2.24 -8.36
N ILE A 123 9.75 -2.33 -7.02
CA ILE A 123 8.69 -1.91 -6.13
C ILE A 123 8.53 -0.40 -6.32
N SER A 124 7.32 0.06 -6.63
CA SER A 124 7.00 1.48 -6.78
C SER A 124 6.17 1.95 -5.59
N LEU A 125 6.61 3.03 -4.95
CA LEU A 125 5.97 3.63 -3.80
C LEU A 125 5.64 5.09 -4.08
N ALA A 126 4.43 5.50 -3.74
CA ALA A 126 4.03 6.90 -3.63
C ALA A 126 4.33 7.39 -2.21
N LYS A 127 5.00 8.55 -2.06
CA LYS A 127 5.33 9.17 -0.79
C LYS A 127 4.49 10.43 -0.57
N TYR A 128 3.81 10.50 0.56
CA TYR A 128 3.02 11.64 1.01
C TYR A 128 3.51 12.04 2.41
N GLY A 129 4.33 13.10 2.49
CA GLY A 129 4.99 13.48 3.74
C GLY A 129 5.92 12.36 4.25
N CYS A 130 5.59 11.77 5.41
CA CYS A 130 6.36 10.65 6.01
C CYS A 130 5.78 9.26 5.69
N TYR A 131 4.68 9.17 4.95
CA TYR A 131 3.97 7.93 4.69
C TYR A 131 4.17 7.45 3.25
N TYR A 132 4.21 6.12 3.11
CA TYR A 132 4.40 5.47 1.82
C TYR A 132 3.22 4.55 1.51
N PHE A 133 2.84 4.51 0.22
CA PHE A 133 1.81 3.62 -0.32
C PHE A 133 2.33 2.93 -1.56
N ILE A 134 2.00 1.65 -1.73
CA ILE A 134 2.40 0.91 -2.92
C ILE A 134 1.65 1.46 -4.12
N GLU A 135 2.41 1.94 -5.12
CA GLU A 135 1.90 2.51 -6.35
C GLU A 135 2.23 1.58 -7.52
N GLY A 136 1.22 0.97 -8.13
CA GLY A 136 1.43 0.04 -9.24
C GLY A 136 1.97 -1.32 -8.80
N ASP A 137 3.20 -1.66 -9.17
CA ASP A 137 3.80 -2.97 -8.91
C ASP A 137 4.49 -3.05 -7.54
N GLY A 138 4.41 -4.21 -6.91
CA GLY A 138 5.09 -4.49 -5.64
C GLY A 138 4.21 -4.95 -4.50
N ASN A 139 2.87 -4.94 -4.64
CA ASN A 139 1.94 -5.32 -3.58
C ASN A 139 2.28 -6.67 -2.93
N HIS A 140 2.52 -7.69 -3.74
CA HIS A 140 2.86 -9.04 -3.26
C HIS A 140 4.22 -9.05 -2.56
N ARG A 141 5.22 -8.35 -3.11
CA ARG A 141 6.58 -8.32 -2.58
C ARG A 141 6.66 -7.58 -1.26
N VAL A 142 5.96 -6.45 -1.13
CA VAL A 142 5.87 -5.71 0.14
C VAL A 142 5.15 -6.54 1.20
N CYS A 143 4.03 -7.17 0.84
CA CYS A 143 3.31 -8.06 1.75
C CYS A 143 4.22 -9.20 2.24
N GLN A 144 4.90 -9.91 1.34
CA GLN A 144 5.84 -10.97 1.70
C GLN A 144 7.01 -10.46 2.54
N ALA A 145 7.58 -9.29 2.20
CA ALA A 145 8.65 -8.66 2.95
C ALA A 145 8.24 -8.35 4.39
N ARG A 146 6.99 -7.88 4.59
CA ARG A 146 6.41 -7.65 5.93
C ARG A 146 6.38 -8.94 6.75
N PHE A 147 5.89 -10.03 6.19
CA PHE A 147 5.82 -11.33 6.88
C PHE A 147 7.19 -12.00 7.05
N LEU A 148 8.16 -11.73 6.18
CA LEU A 148 9.55 -12.13 6.35
C LEU A 148 10.29 -11.26 7.37
N ARG A 149 9.64 -10.26 7.97
CA ARG A 149 10.22 -9.30 8.93
C ARG A 149 11.48 -8.62 8.38
N LEU A 150 11.48 -8.32 7.08
CA LEU A 150 12.52 -7.49 6.52
C LEU A 150 12.36 -6.06 7.05
N GLU A 151 13.46 -5.42 7.41
CA GLU A 151 13.43 -4.05 7.89
C GLU A 151 13.09 -3.07 6.76
N LYS A 152 13.70 -3.28 5.59
CA LYS A 152 13.62 -2.37 4.44
C LYS A 152 13.42 -3.11 3.14
N VAL A 153 12.83 -2.41 2.17
CA VAL A 153 12.74 -2.86 0.78
C VAL A 153 13.33 -1.83 -0.17
N PRO A 154 14.13 -2.26 -1.18
CA PRO A 154 14.58 -1.39 -2.25
C PRO A 154 13.41 -1.05 -3.17
N CYS A 155 13.27 0.22 -3.52
CA CYS A 155 12.12 0.71 -4.28
C CYS A 155 12.45 1.96 -5.10
N VAL A 156 11.55 2.29 -6.01
CA VAL A 156 11.43 3.60 -6.62
C VAL A 156 10.36 4.36 -5.86
N VAL A 157 10.66 5.57 -5.45
CA VAL A 157 9.72 6.46 -4.76
C VAL A 157 9.32 7.59 -5.68
N ASN A 158 8.02 7.74 -5.89
CA ASN A 158 7.40 8.92 -6.48
C ASN A 158 6.94 9.82 -5.32
N GLU A 159 7.56 10.98 -5.18
CA GLU A 159 7.25 11.92 -4.10
C GLU A 159 6.14 12.87 -4.51
N TYR A 160 5.14 12.98 -3.66
CA TYR A 160 4.00 13.86 -3.82
C TYR A 160 4.02 14.94 -2.72
N VAL A 161 3.88 16.18 -3.12
CA VAL A 161 3.86 17.34 -2.22
C VAL A 161 2.51 18.05 -2.35
N LEU A 162 1.98 18.53 -1.23
CA LEU A 162 0.74 19.28 -1.18
C LEU A 162 0.88 20.58 -1.99
N ASP A 163 -0.01 20.79 -2.94
CA ASP A 163 -0.16 22.05 -3.68
C ASP A 163 -1.03 23.02 -2.84
N GLU A 164 -0.38 23.73 -1.93
CA GLU A 164 -1.06 24.67 -1.02
C GLU A 164 -1.77 25.80 -1.79
N THR A 165 -1.26 26.18 -2.95
CA THR A 165 -1.89 27.20 -3.80
C THR A 165 -3.22 26.68 -4.32
N LEU A 166 -3.24 25.45 -4.84
CA LEU A 166 -4.48 24.84 -5.34
C LEU A 166 -5.48 24.60 -4.21
N LEU A 167 -5.02 24.14 -3.04
CA LEU A 167 -5.86 23.95 -1.86
C LEU A 167 -6.48 25.29 -1.40
N SER A 168 -5.68 26.36 -1.38
CA SER A 168 -6.17 27.70 -1.02
C SER A 168 -7.22 28.22 -2.00
N LEU A 169 -6.98 28.05 -3.31
CA LEU A 169 -7.97 28.41 -4.35
C LEU A 169 -9.26 27.62 -4.21
N TYR A 170 -9.16 26.32 -3.91
CA TYR A 170 -10.33 25.48 -3.64
C TYR A 170 -11.15 26.02 -2.47
N HIS A 171 -10.52 26.34 -1.34
CA HIS A 171 -11.22 26.90 -0.18
C HIS A 171 -11.88 28.25 -0.48
N GLN A 172 -11.23 29.10 -1.30
CA GLN A 172 -11.83 30.34 -1.74
C GLN A 172 -13.09 30.12 -2.59
N LEU A 173 -13.04 29.14 -3.53
CA LEU A 173 -14.18 28.80 -4.38
C LEU A 173 -15.35 28.24 -3.55
N VAL A 174 -15.07 27.34 -2.60
CA VAL A 174 -16.10 26.76 -1.71
C VAL A 174 -16.77 27.82 -0.84
N SER A 175 -16.07 28.91 -0.53
CA SER A 175 -16.62 30.00 0.27
C SER A 175 -17.56 30.94 -0.49
N ILE A 176 -17.69 30.82 -1.82
CA ILE A 176 -18.57 31.61 -2.64
C ILE A 176 -19.96 30.97 -2.66
N ASP A 177 -20.96 31.68 -2.12
CA ASP A 177 -22.36 31.20 -2.13
C ASP A 177 -22.87 30.93 -3.55
N GLY A 178 -23.48 29.79 -3.76
CA GLY A 178 -24.07 29.38 -5.05
C GLY A 178 -23.12 28.72 -6.05
N VAL A 179 -21.87 28.51 -5.68
CA VAL A 179 -20.95 27.66 -6.48
C VAL A 179 -21.12 26.21 -6.10
N ASP A 180 -21.74 25.43 -6.97
CA ASP A 180 -21.82 23.96 -6.84
C ASP A 180 -20.51 23.37 -7.36
N ILE A 181 -19.68 22.86 -6.44
CA ILE A 181 -18.43 22.21 -6.79
C ILE A 181 -18.74 20.72 -6.93
N PRO A 182 -18.58 20.14 -8.14
CA PRO A 182 -18.87 18.73 -8.33
C PRO A 182 -18.02 17.84 -7.41
N ASP A 183 -18.63 16.82 -6.81
CA ASP A 183 -17.94 15.77 -6.02
C ASP A 183 -16.79 15.08 -6.78
N THR A 184 -16.78 15.23 -8.10
CA THR A 184 -15.74 14.72 -9.01
C THR A 184 -14.44 15.52 -8.99
N PHE A 185 -14.33 16.58 -8.17
CA PHE A 185 -13.05 17.26 -7.96
C PHE A 185 -11.96 16.29 -7.46
N SER A 186 -12.41 15.23 -6.84
CA SER A 186 -11.55 14.19 -6.25
C SER A 186 -10.93 13.19 -7.26
N HIS A 187 -11.34 13.18 -8.53
CA HIS A 187 -10.99 12.04 -9.39
C HIS A 187 -10.14 12.36 -10.63
N ASN A 188 -9.87 13.64 -10.95
CA ASN A 188 -9.13 13.95 -12.16
C ASN A 188 -8.06 15.04 -11.99
N CYS A 189 -6.81 14.63 -12.05
CA CYS A 189 -5.63 15.49 -12.20
C CYS A 189 -5.72 16.52 -13.35
N TYR A 190 -6.66 16.34 -14.28
CA TYR A 190 -6.92 17.22 -15.43
C TYR A 190 -7.69 18.48 -15.05
N ILE A 191 -8.49 18.48 -13.98
CA ILE A 191 -9.31 19.65 -13.59
C ILE A 191 -8.42 20.79 -13.07
N GLY A 192 -7.31 20.49 -12.39
CA GLY A 192 -6.36 21.50 -11.96
C GLY A 192 -5.75 22.33 -13.11
N GLN A 193 -5.58 21.73 -14.28
CA GLN A 193 -5.17 22.46 -15.49
C GLN A 193 -6.32 23.27 -16.09
N SER A 194 -7.53 22.76 -16.12
CA SER A 194 -8.71 23.45 -16.64
C SER A 194 -9.12 24.65 -15.78
N LEU A 195 -9.05 24.53 -14.45
CA LEU A 195 -9.30 25.68 -13.55
C LEU A 195 -8.22 26.77 -13.67
N ARG A 196 -6.94 26.39 -13.82
CA ARG A 196 -5.89 27.38 -14.12
C ARG A 196 -6.16 28.15 -15.41
N ILE A 197 -6.65 27.48 -16.45
CA ILE A 197 -6.93 28.09 -17.75
C ILE A 197 -8.16 29.01 -17.66
N GLN A 198 -9.19 28.67 -16.93
CA GLN A 198 -10.39 29.49 -16.78
C GLN A 198 -10.17 30.72 -15.88
N TYR A 199 -9.31 30.62 -14.86
CA TYR A 199 -9.03 31.76 -13.96
C TYR A 199 -7.95 32.73 -14.46
N LEU A 200 -7.07 32.29 -15.35
CA LEU A 200 -6.05 33.12 -16.00
C LEU A 200 -6.53 33.71 -17.33
N GLY A 201 -7.74 33.47 -17.74
CA GLY A 201 -8.38 33.98 -18.97
C GLY A 201 -9.30 35.16 -18.78
N LEU A 202 -9.22 35.88 -17.62
CA LEU A 202 -9.89 37.15 -17.39
C LEU A 202 -8.90 38.31 -17.41
#